data_bcd703dd51bf71277ec8eaa0c74c74a7
#
_entry.id   bcd703dd51bf71277ec8eaa0c74c74a7
#
_cell.length_a   1.000
_cell.length_b   1.000
_cell.length_c   1.000
_cell.angle_alpha   90.00
_cell.angle_beta   90.00
_cell.angle_gamma   90.00
#
_symmetry.space_group_name_H-M   'P 1'
#
loop_
_entity.id
_entity.type
_entity.pdbx_description
1 polymer ?
#
loop_
_entity_poly.entity_id
_entity_poly.type
_entity_poly.pdbx_seq_one_letter_code
_entity_poly.pdbx_strand_id
1 'polypeptide(L)'
;IYEVLEPDDRQPGWRNRSYLAKYDLKTGLLQPLTFGYHNVWAADISNDGRYLLMMTSQSRLTKRPTTLFSLYRLDMQTLQAELLIDKDGFISGARFSPDGTQVLVSGSPESLGGIGKNVKEGQTPSMTDGQLYLLNIADKRVTPLTKDFNPSVQRAVWNKADGQIYFTAENRDCYSLYRMNPADGKIQQLEVSEDLVNSFSLAQNAPVM
;
A
#
# COMPACT_ATOMS: atom_id res chain seq x y z
N ILE A 1 5.22 28.04 -14.85
CA ILE A 1 5.78 27.31 -13.70
C ILE A 1 6.57 26.16 -14.28
N TYR A 2 7.85 26.09 -14.01
CA TYR A 2 8.73 24.99 -14.37
C TYR A 2 9.38 24.43 -13.11
N GLU A 3 9.70 23.15 -13.13
CA GLU A 3 10.37 22.46 -12.06
C GLU A 3 11.78 23.04 -11.90
N VAL A 4 12.11 23.50 -10.71
CA VAL A 4 13.49 23.80 -10.35
C VAL A 4 14.16 22.48 -10.07
N LEU A 5 15.08 22.12 -10.96
CA LEU A 5 15.72 20.82 -10.95
C LEU A 5 16.75 20.78 -9.82
N GLU A 6 16.73 19.68 -9.09
CA GLU A 6 17.72 19.40 -8.06
C GLU A 6 19.11 19.10 -8.65
N PRO A 7 20.20 19.11 -7.85
CA PRO A 7 21.54 18.78 -8.34
C PRO A 7 21.60 17.48 -9.12
N ASP A 8 20.76 16.53 -8.78
CA ASP A 8 20.66 15.21 -9.44
C ASP A 8 20.05 15.27 -10.84
N ASP A 9 19.41 16.37 -11.22
CA ASP A 9 18.81 16.55 -12.54
C ASP A 9 19.82 16.37 -13.69
N ARG A 10 21.08 16.63 -13.43
CA ARG A 10 22.16 16.46 -14.42
C ARG A 10 22.72 15.04 -14.43
N GLN A 11 22.30 14.20 -13.50
CA GLN A 11 22.75 12.82 -13.45
C GLN A 11 22.07 11.99 -14.54
N PRO A 12 22.80 11.08 -15.20
CA PRO A 12 22.18 10.14 -16.10
C PRO A 12 21.07 9.37 -15.42
N GLY A 13 19.89 9.30 -16.04
CA GLY A 13 18.76 8.51 -15.55
C GLY A 13 17.79 9.21 -14.59
N TRP A 14 18.04 10.44 -14.14
CA TRP A 14 17.11 11.15 -13.25
C TRP A 14 15.70 11.31 -13.87
N ARG A 15 15.58 11.38 -15.19
CA ARG A 15 14.30 11.42 -15.92
C ARG A 15 13.75 10.04 -16.27
N ASN A 16 14.42 8.98 -15.85
CA ASN A 16 13.94 7.63 -16.10
C ASN A 16 12.59 7.42 -15.44
N ARG A 17 11.75 6.66 -16.13
CA ARG A 17 10.44 6.26 -15.62
C ARG A 17 10.41 4.75 -15.46
N SER A 18 9.75 4.30 -14.41
CA SER A 18 9.51 2.89 -14.16
C SER A 18 8.22 2.47 -14.85
N TYR A 19 8.28 1.38 -15.60
CA TYR A 19 7.15 0.78 -16.27
C TYR A 19 7.03 -0.68 -15.86
N LEU A 20 5.84 -1.22 -15.97
CA LEU A 20 5.58 -2.63 -15.76
C LEU A 20 5.60 -3.38 -17.08
N ALA A 21 6.20 -4.57 -17.05
CA ALA A 21 6.18 -5.51 -18.14
C ALA A 21 6.00 -6.94 -17.61
N LYS A 22 5.32 -7.77 -18.40
CA LYS A 22 5.21 -9.21 -18.17
C LYS A 22 6.27 -9.92 -18.99
N TYR A 23 7.05 -10.77 -18.34
CA TYR A 23 8.06 -11.60 -19.00
C TYR A 23 7.61 -13.06 -18.96
N ASP A 24 7.54 -13.70 -20.12
CA ASP A 24 7.23 -15.12 -20.24
C ASP A 24 8.51 -15.94 -20.17
N LEU A 25 8.68 -16.72 -19.11
CA LEU A 25 9.88 -17.51 -18.85
C LEU A 25 10.09 -18.65 -19.85
N LYS A 26 9.02 -19.13 -20.53
CA LYS A 26 9.13 -20.21 -21.50
C LYS A 26 9.52 -19.73 -22.90
N THR A 27 8.92 -18.61 -23.31
CA THR A 27 9.09 -18.07 -24.66
C THR A 27 10.16 -16.98 -24.74
N GLY A 28 10.54 -16.38 -23.60
CA GLY A 28 11.42 -15.23 -23.53
C GLY A 28 10.78 -13.92 -23.98
N LEU A 29 9.47 -13.90 -24.19
CA LEU A 29 8.77 -12.69 -24.66
C LEU A 29 8.53 -11.71 -23.52
N LEU A 30 8.81 -10.44 -23.78
CA LEU A 30 8.53 -9.31 -22.92
C LEU A 30 7.32 -8.55 -23.46
N GLN A 31 6.26 -8.45 -22.66
CA GLN A 31 5.06 -7.69 -22.96
C GLN A 31 4.99 -6.46 -22.05
N PRO A 32 5.12 -5.23 -22.56
CA PRO A 32 4.86 -4.02 -21.78
C PRO A 32 3.40 -3.96 -21.33
N LEU A 33 3.18 -3.62 -20.05
CA LEU A 33 1.85 -3.50 -19.45
C LEU A 33 1.42 -2.05 -19.24
N THR A 34 2.41 -1.15 -19.10
CA THR A 34 2.15 0.27 -18.82
C THR A 34 3.00 1.18 -19.68
N PHE A 35 2.48 2.39 -19.94
CA PHE A 35 3.10 3.42 -20.77
C PHE A 35 2.84 4.81 -20.17
N GLY A 36 3.52 5.83 -20.65
CA GLY A 36 3.24 7.22 -20.29
C GLY A 36 4.32 7.90 -19.47
N TYR A 37 3.95 8.95 -18.73
CA TYR A 37 4.92 9.83 -18.05
C TYR A 37 5.02 9.62 -16.55
N HIS A 38 4.19 8.76 -15.96
CA HIS A 38 4.23 8.47 -14.54
C HIS A 38 5.10 7.27 -14.23
N ASN A 39 5.74 7.28 -13.08
CA ASN A 39 6.35 6.06 -12.56
C ASN A 39 5.22 5.09 -12.17
N VAL A 40 5.42 3.81 -12.52
CA VAL A 40 4.47 2.74 -12.21
C VAL A 40 5.22 1.58 -11.58
N TRP A 41 4.67 1.01 -10.51
CA TRP A 41 5.20 -0.21 -9.91
C TRP A 41 4.08 -1.15 -9.49
N ALA A 42 4.40 -2.43 -9.43
CA ALA A 42 3.49 -3.45 -8.93
C ALA A 42 3.42 -3.37 -7.40
N ALA A 43 2.21 -3.38 -6.86
CA ALA A 43 1.98 -3.44 -5.42
C ALA A 43 1.67 -4.87 -4.98
N ASP A 44 0.78 -5.56 -5.69
CA ASP A 44 0.40 -6.95 -5.38
C ASP A 44 -0.25 -7.63 -6.59
N ILE A 45 -0.35 -8.96 -6.55
CA ILE A 45 -1.07 -9.76 -7.54
C ILE A 45 -2.13 -10.62 -6.85
N SER A 46 -3.32 -10.71 -7.44
CA SER A 46 -4.40 -11.54 -6.92
C SER A 46 -4.01 -13.03 -6.88
N ASN A 47 -4.66 -13.82 -6.01
CA ASN A 47 -4.33 -15.21 -5.81
C ASN A 47 -4.44 -16.08 -7.05
N ASP A 48 -5.38 -15.75 -7.93
CA ASP A 48 -5.59 -16.42 -9.22
C ASP A 48 -4.67 -15.90 -10.34
N GLY A 49 -3.83 -14.89 -10.04
CA GLY A 49 -2.92 -14.26 -10.99
C GLY A 49 -3.62 -13.40 -12.05
N ARG A 50 -4.94 -13.19 -11.94
CA ARG A 50 -5.71 -12.43 -12.93
C ARG A 50 -5.55 -10.94 -12.82
N TYR A 51 -5.50 -10.42 -11.58
CA TYR A 51 -5.45 -8.99 -11.33
C TYR A 51 -4.13 -8.56 -10.72
N LEU A 52 -3.61 -7.45 -11.19
CA LEU A 52 -2.43 -6.78 -10.65
C LEU A 52 -2.85 -5.45 -10.02
N LEU A 53 -2.49 -5.24 -8.75
CA LEU A 53 -2.50 -3.90 -8.16
C LEU A 53 -1.24 -3.16 -8.61
N MET A 54 -1.42 -1.99 -9.17
CA MET A 54 -0.32 -1.12 -9.55
C MET A 54 -0.52 0.28 -8.97
N MET A 55 0.56 0.85 -8.51
CA MET A 55 0.60 2.23 -8.05
C MET A 55 1.35 3.10 -9.05
N THR A 56 0.89 4.33 -9.19
CA THR A 56 1.56 5.35 -9.98
C THR A 56 1.94 6.53 -9.11
N SER A 57 2.99 7.25 -9.46
CA SER A 57 3.32 8.53 -8.83
C SER A 57 3.39 9.66 -9.85
N GLN A 58 2.88 10.81 -9.44
CA GLN A 58 2.89 12.05 -10.19
C GLN A 58 3.40 13.19 -9.31
N SER A 59 4.37 13.96 -9.82
CA SER A 59 4.83 15.17 -9.14
C SER A 59 3.79 16.29 -9.21
N ARG A 60 3.67 17.03 -8.10
CA ARG A 60 2.84 18.23 -7.99
C ARG A 60 3.69 19.41 -7.52
N LEU A 61 3.98 20.34 -8.44
CA LEU A 61 4.93 21.41 -8.21
C LEU A 61 4.37 22.61 -7.39
N THR A 62 3.04 22.71 -7.28
CA THR A 62 2.41 23.94 -6.79
C THR A 62 2.04 23.94 -5.31
N LYS A 63 1.95 22.77 -4.69
CA LYS A 63 1.60 22.62 -3.26
C LYS A 63 1.98 21.24 -2.71
N ARG A 64 1.97 21.13 -1.39
CA ARG A 64 2.16 19.84 -0.69
C ARG A 64 0.84 19.04 -0.59
N PRO A 65 0.91 17.71 -0.55
CA PRO A 65 2.09 16.88 -0.80
C PRO A 65 2.60 17.06 -2.23
N THR A 66 3.92 16.99 -2.41
CA THR A 66 4.58 17.21 -3.73
C THR A 66 4.51 16.00 -4.64
N THR A 67 4.19 14.84 -4.09
CA THR A 67 3.95 13.61 -4.85
C THR A 67 2.53 13.12 -4.58
N LEU A 68 1.85 12.75 -5.64
CA LEU A 68 0.51 12.13 -5.59
C LEU A 68 0.59 10.72 -6.12
N PHE A 69 -0.07 9.81 -5.44
CA PHE A 69 -0.15 8.39 -5.77
C PHE A 69 -1.55 8.05 -6.22
N SER A 70 -1.66 7.23 -7.25
CA SER A 70 -2.93 6.62 -7.63
C SER A 70 -2.79 5.10 -7.62
N LEU A 71 -3.85 4.42 -7.21
CA LEU A 71 -3.93 2.96 -7.17
C LEU A 71 -4.87 2.47 -8.26
N TYR A 72 -4.42 1.49 -9.05
CA TYR A 72 -5.17 0.85 -10.10
C TYR A 72 -5.21 -0.66 -9.91
N ARG A 73 -6.27 -1.28 -10.41
CA ARG A 73 -6.38 -2.72 -10.64
C ARG A 73 -6.32 -2.99 -12.14
N LEU A 74 -5.29 -3.70 -12.60
CA LEU A 74 -5.13 -4.12 -13.99
C LEU A 74 -5.62 -5.56 -14.15
N ASP A 75 -6.55 -5.80 -15.07
CA ASP A 75 -6.90 -7.15 -15.51
C ASP A 75 -5.82 -7.64 -16.49
N MET A 76 -5.09 -8.69 -16.11
CA MET A 76 -3.95 -9.22 -16.87
C MET A 76 -4.37 -9.98 -18.14
N GLN A 77 -5.65 -10.27 -18.33
CA GLN A 77 -6.19 -10.90 -19.52
C GLN A 77 -6.65 -9.87 -20.55
N THR A 78 -7.42 -8.88 -20.09
CA THR A 78 -7.99 -7.84 -20.98
C THR A 78 -7.10 -6.61 -21.12
N LEU A 79 -6.11 -6.45 -20.24
CA LEU A 79 -5.23 -5.28 -20.10
C LEU A 79 -5.99 -3.98 -19.79
N GLN A 80 -7.19 -4.08 -19.26
CA GLN A 80 -7.96 -2.93 -18.81
C GLN A 80 -7.60 -2.57 -17.37
N ALA A 81 -7.34 -1.29 -17.14
CA ALA A 81 -7.02 -0.75 -15.83
C ALA A 81 -8.23 -0.02 -15.24
N GLU A 82 -8.58 -0.37 -14.01
CA GLU A 82 -9.60 0.28 -13.21
C GLU A 82 -8.95 1.15 -12.13
N LEU A 83 -9.33 2.42 -12.06
CA LEU A 83 -8.88 3.33 -11.01
C LEU A 83 -9.59 3.01 -9.70
N LEU A 84 -8.82 2.76 -8.64
CA LEU A 84 -9.33 2.48 -7.29
C LEU A 84 -9.19 3.71 -6.38
N ILE A 85 -8.03 4.37 -6.40
CA ILE A 85 -7.75 5.60 -5.62
C ILE A 85 -7.08 6.60 -6.56
N ASP A 86 -7.60 7.83 -6.60
CA ASP A 86 -7.04 8.90 -7.43
C ASP A 86 -6.26 9.91 -6.60
N LYS A 87 -5.01 10.11 -6.96
CA LYS A 87 -4.15 11.23 -6.54
C LYS A 87 -4.14 11.53 -5.04
N ASP A 88 -3.98 10.49 -4.24
CA ASP A 88 -3.73 10.63 -2.80
C ASP A 88 -2.25 10.88 -2.53
N GLY A 89 -1.93 11.79 -1.63
CA GLY A 89 -0.54 12.14 -1.31
C GLY A 89 0.07 11.35 -0.16
N PHE A 90 -0.67 10.41 0.44
CA PHE A 90 -0.33 9.82 1.73
C PHE A 90 -0.44 8.29 1.77
N ILE A 91 -0.97 7.65 0.74
CA ILE A 91 -0.94 6.18 0.62
C ILE A 91 0.47 5.71 0.29
N SER A 92 0.87 4.55 0.83
CA SER A 92 2.22 4.00 0.68
C SER A 92 2.26 2.58 0.14
N GLY A 93 1.15 1.84 0.17
CA GLY A 93 1.10 0.47 -0.31
C GLY A 93 -0.32 -0.07 -0.43
N ALA A 94 -0.45 -1.19 -1.13
CA ALA A 94 -1.73 -1.86 -1.32
C ALA A 94 -1.53 -3.38 -1.48
N ARG A 95 -2.47 -4.18 -0.94
CA ARG A 95 -2.48 -5.64 -1.07
C ARG A 95 -3.91 -6.13 -1.23
N PHE A 96 -4.10 -7.16 -2.05
CA PHE A 96 -5.41 -7.83 -2.16
C PHE A 96 -5.78 -8.57 -0.87
N SER A 97 -7.07 -8.61 -0.59
CA SER A 97 -7.64 -9.63 0.29
C SER A 97 -7.45 -11.03 -0.31
N PRO A 98 -7.47 -12.10 0.49
CA PRO A 98 -7.35 -13.47 -0.02
C PRO A 98 -8.34 -13.84 -1.12
N ASP A 99 -9.57 -13.29 -1.07
CA ASP A 99 -10.63 -13.49 -2.06
C ASP A 99 -10.62 -12.50 -3.24
N GLY A 100 -9.73 -11.50 -3.19
CA GLY A 100 -9.58 -10.50 -4.24
C GLY A 100 -10.71 -9.46 -4.33
N THR A 101 -11.63 -9.42 -3.36
CA THR A 101 -12.78 -8.48 -3.36
C THR A 101 -12.46 -7.13 -2.69
N GLN A 102 -11.43 -7.09 -1.86
CA GLN A 102 -11.01 -5.94 -1.11
C GLN A 102 -9.51 -5.68 -1.28
N VAL A 103 -9.09 -4.48 -0.91
CA VAL A 103 -7.68 -4.07 -0.87
C VAL A 103 -7.34 -3.51 0.49
N LEU A 104 -6.32 -4.06 1.12
CA LEU A 104 -5.66 -3.48 2.28
C LEU A 104 -4.73 -2.37 1.80
N VAL A 105 -5.03 -1.15 2.16
CA VAL A 105 -4.23 0.03 1.81
C VAL A 105 -3.45 0.49 3.02
N SER A 106 -2.15 0.72 2.85
CA SER A 106 -1.29 1.33 3.84
C SER A 106 -1.14 2.82 3.54
N GLY A 107 -1.10 3.64 4.57
CA GLY A 107 -0.94 5.09 4.43
C GLY A 107 -0.81 5.78 5.78
N SER A 108 -0.87 7.11 5.79
CA SER A 108 -0.86 7.91 7.01
C SER A 108 -2.28 8.31 7.42
N PRO A 109 -2.50 8.92 8.59
CA PRO A 109 -3.81 9.45 8.99
C PRO A 109 -4.42 10.45 8.01
N GLU A 110 -3.60 11.11 7.20
CA GLU A 110 -4.01 12.06 6.17
C GLU A 110 -4.53 11.41 4.88
N SER A 111 -4.31 10.11 4.71
CA SER A 111 -4.75 9.37 3.52
C SER A 111 -6.26 9.39 3.34
N LEU A 112 -6.69 9.30 2.09
CA LEU A 112 -8.09 9.11 1.71
C LEU A 112 -9.01 10.21 2.27
N GLY A 113 -8.55 11.46 2.16
CA GLY A 113 -9.27 12.62 2.68
C GLY A 113 -9.18 12.80 4.19
N GLY A 114 -8.24 12.12 4.85
CA GLY A 114 -8.01 12.25 6.29
C GLY A 114 -9.00 11.46 7.15
N ILE A 115 -9.61 10.40 6.62
CA ILE A 115 -10.56 9.56 7.37
C ILE A 115 -9.93 8.81 8.55
N GLY A 116 -8.58 8.65 8.52
CA GLY A 116 -7.80 8.04 9.60
C GLY A 116 -7.45 8.97 10.75
N LYS A 117 -7.78 10.26 10.67
CA LYS A 117 -7.45 11.22 11.72
C LYS A 117 -8.17 10.92 13.02
N ASN A 118 -7.40 10.82 14.10
CA ASN A 118 -7.89 10.64 15.47
C ASN A 118 -7.27 11.72 16.37
N VAL A 119 -7.53 12.97 16.04
CA VAL A 119 -7.04 14.15 16.78
C VAL A 119 -8.21 15.11 16.99
N LYS A 120 -8.13 15.96 18.02
CA LYS A 120 -9.14 16.99 18.28
C LYS A 120 -9.13 18.02 17.14
N GLU A 121 -10.27 18.71 16.98
CA GLU A 121 -10.38 19.80 16.02
C GLU A 121 -9.28 20.85 16.26
N GLY A 122 -8.65 21.29 15.16
CA GLY A 122 -7.53 22.24 15.21
C GLY A 122 -6.16 21.62 15.48
N GLN A 123 -6.08 20.32 15.77
CA GLN A 123 -4.80 19.62 15.89
C GLN A 123 -4.39 18.98 14.56
N THR A 124 -3.08 18.94 14.32
CA THR A 124 -2.51 18.25 13.15
C THR A 124 -2.09 16.85 13.56
N PRO A 125 -2.54 15.80 12.85
CA PRO A 125 -2.10 14.44 13.11
C PRO A 125 -0.64 14.25 12.70
N SER A 126 0.00 13.21 13.20
CA SER A 126 1.29 12.78 12.69
C SER A 126 1.16 12.38 11.21
N MET A 127 2.00 12.94 10.36
CA MET A 127 2.08 12.59 8.94
C MET A 127 2.93 11.35 8.69
N THR A 128 3.67 10.90 9.69
CA THR A 128 4.61 9.77 9.60
C THR A 128 4.07 8.48 10.19
N ASP A 129 3.00 8.56 10.97
CA ASP A 129 2.36 7.36 11.52
C ASP A 129 1.73 6.53 10.40
N GLY A 130 2.00 5.24 10.42
CA GLY A 130 1.38 4.30 9.49
C GLY A 130 0.02 3.84 9.98
N GLN A 131 -0.94 3.76 9.06
CA GLN A 131 -2.28 3.23 9.29
C GLN A 131 -2.71 2.29 8.17
N LEU A 132 -3.71 1.45 8.48
CA LEU A 132 -4.32 0.52 7.55
C LEU A 132 -5.77 0.92 7.25
N TYR A 133 -6.15 0.76 5.99
CA TYR A 133 -7.47 1.02 5.46
C TYR A 133 -7.95 -0.17 4.65
N LEU A 134 -9.24 -0.41 4.67
CA LEU A 134 -9.89 -1.44 3.86
C LEU A 134 -10.69 -0.78 2.75
N LEU A 135 -10.31 -0.99 1.51
CA LEU A 135 -11.02 -0.54 0.32
C LEU A 135 -11.83 -1.71 -0.26
N ASN A 136 -13.14 -1.55 -0.34
CA ASN A 136 -14.00 -2.46 -1.10
C ASN A 136 -13.93 -2.10 -2.59
N ILE A 137 -13.61 -3.08 -3.45
CA ILE A 137 -13.39 -2.83 -4.87
C ILE A 137 -14.70 -2.50 -5.61
N ALA A 138 -15.82 -3.11 -5.21
CA ALA A 138 -17.08 -2.99 -5.93
C ALA A 138 -17.72 -1.60 -5.78
N ASP A 139 -17.75 -1.06 -4.57
CA ASP A 139 -18.39 0.21 -4.26
C ASP A 139 -17.43 1.35 -3.94
N LYS A 140 -16.10 1.09 -3.96
CA LYS A 140 -15.01 2.02 -3.64
C LYS A 140 -15.07 2.58 -2.21
N ARG A 141 -15.86 1.97 -1.33
CA ARG A 141 -15.96 2.40 0.06
C ARG A 141 -14.66 2.05 0.79
N VAL A 142 -14.16 3.03 1.56
CA VAL A 142 -12.98 2.87 2.39
C VAL A 142 -13.35 2.94 3.87
N THR A 143 -12.80 2.03 4.66
CA THR A 143 -12.96 1.98 6.12
C THR A 143 -11.57 2.01 6.76
N PRO A 144 -11.29 2.95 7.70
CA PRO A 144 -10.05 2.94 8.46
C PRO A 144 -10.07 1.77 9.46
N LEU A 145 -9.03 0.93 9.43
CA LEU A 145 -8.95 -0.24 10.32
C LEU A 145 -8.20 0.06 11.62
N THR A 146 -7.21 0.94 11.57
CA THR A 146 -6.30 1.21 12.70
C THR A 146 -6.36 2.66 13.19
N LYS A 147 -7.47 3.36 12.93
CA LYS A 147 -7.66 4.76 13.32
C LYS A 147 -7.46 5.00 14.82
N ASP A 148 -7.98 4.09 15.64
CA ASP A 148 -7.93 4.18 17.11
C ASP A 148 -6.79 3.36 17.72
N PHE A 149 -5.92 2.80 16.86
CA PHE A 149 -4.72 2.08 17.26
C PHE A 149 -3.53 3.03 17.31
N ASN A 150 -3.02 3.31 18.50
CA ASN A 150 -2.00 4.35 18.70
C ASN A 150 -0.61 4.01 18.13
N PRO A 151 -0.10 2.76 18.17
CA PRO A 151 1.19 2.45 17.56
C PRO A 151 1.20 2.65 16.04
N SER A 152 2.33 3.11 15.49
CA SER A 152 2.51 3.34 14.05
C SER A 152 2.69 2.02 13.30
N VAL A 153 1.76 1.68 12.42
CA VAL A 153 1.83 0.45 11.61
C VAL A 153 2.93 0.58 10.56
N GLN A 154 3.81 -0.43 10.48
CA GLN A 154 4.92 -0.45 9.54
C GLN A 154 4.65 -1.38 8.36
N ARG A 155 4.70 -2.68 8.59
CA ARG A 155 4.53 -3.71 7.57
C ARG A 155 3.27 -4.51 7.84
N ALA A 156 2.40 -4.64 6.84
CA ALA A 156 1.22 -5.47 6.94
C ALA A 156 1.16 -6.54 5.85
N VAL A 157 0.65 -7.72 6.22
CA VAL A 157 0.44 -8.86 5.33
C VAL A 157 -0.94 -9.43 5.62
N TRP A 158 -1.76 -9.59 4.60
CA TRP A 158 -3.02 -10.33 4.71
C TRP A 158 -2.74 -11.81 4.45
N ASN A 159 -2.88 -12.62 5.47
CA ASN A 159 -2.59 -14.05 5.36
C ASN A 159 -3.75 -14.79 4.68
N LYS A 160 -3.40 -15.58 3.68
CA LYS A 160 -4.36 -16.37 2.90
C LYS A 160 -4.86 -17.61 3.65
N ALA A 161 -4.04 -18.16 4.55
CA ALA A 161 -4.34 -19.40 5.23
C ALA A 161 -5.43 -19.27 6.30
N ASP A 162 -5.48 -18.14 6.99
CA ASP A 162 -6.42 -17.89 8.09
C ASP A 162 -7.27 -16.62 7.92
N GLY A 163 -7.04 -15.84 6.87
CA GLY A 163 -7.77 -14.61 6.59
C GLY A 163 -7.46 -13.46 7.55
N GLN A 164 -6.45 -13.59 8.41
CA GLN A 164 -6.05 -12.55 9.34
C GLN A 164 -5.05 -11.58 8.73
N ILE A 165 -5.00 -10.36 9.23
CA ILE A 165 -3.98 -9.38 8.88
C ILE A 165 -2.93 -9.38 9.98
N TYR A 166 -1.68 -9.64 9.59
CA TYR A 166 -0.52 -9.58 10.47
C TYR A 166 0.28 -8.33 10.14
N PHE A 167 0.73 -7.62 11.17
CA PHE A 167 1.51 -6.41 10.95
C PHE A 167 2.46 -6.13 12.11
N THR A 168 3.58 -5.48 11.81
CA THR A 168 4.42 -4.88 12.83
C THR A 168 4.00 -3.44 13.07
N ALA A 169 4.13 -2.98 14.30
CA ALA A 169 3.90 -1.58 14.62
C ALA A 169 4.93 -1.09 15.63
N GLU A 170 5.32 0.16 15.44
CA GLU A 170 6.21 0.88 16.32
C GLU A 170 5.40 1.48 17.49
N ASN A 171 5.77 1.10 18.70
CA ASN A 171 5.18 1.60 19.92
C ASN A 171 6.32 2.08 20.85
N ARG A 172 6.58 3.37 20.85
CA ARG A 172 7.72 4.00 21.54
C ARG A 172 9.05 3.46 21.02
N ASP A 173 9.74 2.63 21.82
CA ASP A 173 11.05 2.04 21.56
C ASP A 173 11.00 0.56 21.12
N CYS A 174 9.79 0.02 20.94
CA CYS A 174 9.56 -1.38 20.56
C CYS A 174 8.91 -1.50 19.19
N TYR A 175 9.28 -2.54 18.46
CA TYR A 175 8.59 -3.02 17.27
C TYR A 175 7.90 -4.33 17.59
N SER A 176 6.61 -4.28 17.82
CA SER A 176 5.83 -5.46 18.19
C SER A 176 5.05 -6.01 17.00
N LEU A 177 4.75 -7.29 17.06
CA LEU A 177 3.96 -8.00 16.08
C LEU A 177 2.52 -8.10 16.54
N TYR A 178 1.60 -7.83 15.61
CA TYR A 178 0.16 -7.83 15.87
C TYR A 178 -0.57 -8.70 14.85
N ARG A 179 -1.72 -9.19 15.26
CA ARG A 179 -2.71 -9.85 14.41
C ARG A 179 -4.02 -9.09 14.52
N MET A 180 -4.70 -8.92 13.41
CA MET A 180 -6.03 -8.29 13.35
C MET A 180 -7.01 -9.16 12.56
N ASN A 181 -8.20 -9.32 13.09
CA ASN A 181 -9.32 -9.87 12.36
C ASN A 181 -9.99 -8.75 11.54
N PRO A 182 -9.97 -8.80 10.20
CA PRO A 182 -10.54 -7.74 9.37
C PRO A 182 -12.06 -7.60 9.49
N ALA A 183 -12.77 -8.64 9.97
CA ALA A 183 -14.22 -8.62 10.09
C ALA A 183 -14.74 -7.81 11.29
N ASP A 184 -14.02 -7.84 12.41
CA ASP A 184 -14.42 -7.15 13.65
C ASP A 184 -13.42 -6.09 14.11
N GLY A 185 -12.29 -5.96 13.41
CA GLY A 185 -11.24 -4.99 13.71
C GLY A 185 -10.46 -5.26 15.00
N LYS A 186 -10.65 -6.43 15.64
CA LYS A 186 -9.93 -6.75 16.88
C LYS A 186 -8.46 -6.95 16.61
N ILE A 187 -7.64 -6.18 17.32
CA ILE A 187 -6.17 -6.23 17.26
C ILE A 187 -5.65 -6.93 18.51
N GLN A 188 -4.75 -7.88 18.31
CA GLN A 188 -4.07 -8.62 19.37
C GLN A 188 -2.56 -8.52 19.13
N GLN A 189 -1.82 -8.12 20.16
CA GLN A 189 -0.37 -8.24 20.16
C GLN A 189 -0.01 -9.72 20.30
N LEU A 190 0.94 -10.17 19.51
CA LEU A 190 1.49 -11.52 19.61
C LEU A 190 2.75 -11.47 20.47
N GLU A 191 2.83 -12.41 21.40
CA GLU A 191 4.00 -12.55 22.25
C GLU A 191 5.13 -13.17 21.43
N VAL A 192 6.23 -12.46 21.35
CA VAL A 192 7.50 -12.89 20.78
C VAL A 192 8.60 -12.62 21.81
N SER A 193 9.71 -13.36 21.76
CA SER A 193 10.80 -13.21 22.71
C SER A 193 11.61 -11.92 22.57
N GLU A 194 11.41 -11.20 21.47
CA GLU A 194 12.23 -10.06 21.08
C GLU A 194 11.44 -8.75 21.15
N ASP A 195 12.10 -7.68 21.58
CA ASP A 195 11.52 -6.33 21.66
C ASP A 195 11.43 -5.64 20.29
N LEU A 196 12.24 -6.08 19.33
CA LEU A 196 12.34 -5.49 18.01
C LEU A 196 12.08 -6.52 16.91
N VAL A 197 10.83 -6.59 16.45
CA VAL A 197 10.43 -7.44 15.32
C VAL A 197 10.53 -6.63 14.03
N ASN A 198 11.72 -6.61 13.42
CA ASN A 198 11.97 -5.86 12.19
C ASN A 198 11.31 -6.49 10.95
N SER A 199 11.14 -7.80 10.93
CA SER A 199 10.55 -8.50 9.81
C SER A 199 9.90 -9.81 10.25
N PHE A 200 8.90 -10.23 9.48
CA PHE A 200 8.26 -11.53 9.61
C PHE A 200 7.86 -12.04 8.23
N SER A 201 7.65 -13.32 8.11
CA SER A 201 7.06 -13.95 6.92
C SER A 201 6.02 -14.97 7.36
N LEU A 202 5.02 -15.16 6.51
CA LEU A 202 3.92 -16.10 6.75
C LEU A 202 3.91 -17.15 5.67
N ALA A 203 3.66 -18.39 6.05
CA ALA A 203 3.38 -19.45 5.08
C ALA A 203 2.05 -19.14 4.37
N GLN A 204 2.01 -19.35 3.05
CA GLN A 204 0.82 -19.03 2.26
C GLN A 204 -0.32 -20.05 2.42
N ASN A 205 0.03 -21.29 2.76
CA ASN A 205 -0.92 -22.41 2.81
C ASN A 205 -1.08 -23.00 4.23
N ALA A 206 -0.52 -22.35 5.25
CA ALA A 206 -0.64 -22.75 6.64
C ALA A 206 -0.56 -21.53 7.55
N PRO A 207 -1.24 -21.49 8.70
CA PRO A 207 -1.14 -20.40 9.68
C PRO A 207 0.17 -20.52 10.49
N VAL A 208 1.30 -20.55 9.80
CA VAL A 208 2.65 -20.66 10.36
C VAL A 208 3.46 -19.42 10.01
N MET A 209 4.17 -18.90 11.02
CA MET A 209 5.03 -17.73 10.94
C MET A 209 6.49 -18.13 11.10
#